data_c95788472ed09d67855b080455fc58b6
#
_entry.id   c95788472ed09d67855b080455fc58b6
#
_cell.length_a   1.000
_cell.length_b   1.000
_cell.length_c   1.000
_cell.angle_alpha   90.00
_cell.angle_beta   90.00
_cell.angle_gamma   90.00
#
_symmetry.space_group_name_H-M   'P 1'
#
loop_
_entity.id
_entity.type
_entity.pdbx_description
1 polymer ?
#
loop_
_entity_poly.entity_id
_entity_poly.type
_entity_poly.pdbx_seq_one_letter_code
_entity_poly.pdbx_strand_id
1 'polypeptide(L)'
;MMDYRIGVITPTERDDFYCDTVLDGLSELKKEHPGLEFRYPEYYPHPFGGDFKARYGLAKDTFVEFARQADVLILSYGKYGTDFEFVENLNAWDKTVYVDGSEIGKDKWRDPTLQYQIISGEYKGRGAPNKEMQKKCPLYFRREKPYANGIYGERSRTTCGERSRTMIPFPLGIESRFMRYYEPGKKKDIDFSAMFGQELYPLTRRYTRELTEAFCKKNGFVCHTEKTYRLPLIKRGPYSPEKSYEIWARTKVGICTGAAGYDSRRFWEILGNNCLIIAERIDLYEPDSDALNFKRIFQYNNLYDFEYQLEKVGEFLRSGYNQEDLEEEYQEILKRHSTRA
;
A
#
# COMPACT_ATOMS: atom_id res chain seq x y z
N MET A 1 -25.82 -12.59 16.23
CA MET A 1 -24.62 -12.10 15.49
C MET A 1 -25.20 -11.24 14.39
N MET A 2 -24.78 -9.97 14.26
CA MET A 2 -25.32 -9.14 13.18
C MET A 2 -24.69 -9.59 11.86
N ASP A 3 -25.53 -9.85 10.86
CA ASP A 3 -25.10 -10.16 9.52
C ASP A 3 -24.91 -8.84 8.76
N TYR A 4 -23.69 -8.58 8.25
CA TYR A 4 -23.39 -7.39 7.48
C TYR A 4 -23.16 -7.75 6.01
N ARG A 5 -23.74 -6.95 5.11
CA ARG A 5 -23.58 -7.10 3.67
C ARG A 5 -22.79 -5.91 3.11
N ILE A 6 -21.65 -6.18 2.48
CA ILE A 6 -20.75 -5.17 1.92
C ILE A 6 -20.59 -5.36 0.42
N GLY A 7 -20.94 -4.33 -0.35
CA GLY A 7 -20.68 -4.27 -1.79
C GLY A 7 -19.38 -3.49 -2.07
N VAL A 8 -18.40 -4.11 -2.75
CA VAL A 8 -17.17 -3.42 -3.16
C VAL A 8 -17.29 -3.00 -4.61
N ILE A 9 -17.33 -1.70 -4.86
CA ILE A 9 -17.34 -1.11 -6.20
C ILE A 9 -15.89 -0.99 -6.64
N THR A 10 -15.54 -1.75 -7.67
CA THR A 10 -14.18 -1.88 -8.20
C THR A 10 -14.01 -1.08 -9.49
N PRO A 11 -12.77 -0.68 -9.85
CA PRO A 11 -12.51 -0.07 -11.15
C PRO A 11 -12.95 -0.97 -12.30
N THR A 12 -13.55 -0.38 -13.36
CA THR A 12 -14.04 -1.11 -14.52
C THR A 12 -12.97 -1.40 -15.58
N GLU A 13 -11.88 -0.61 -15.61
CA GLU A 13 -10.94 -0.61 -16.73
C GLU A 13 -9.64 -1.37 -16.46
N ARG A 14 -9.28 -1.57 -15.20
CA ARG A 14 -8.01 -2.20 -14.80
C ARG A 14 -8.00 -2.66 -13.35
N ASP A 15 -7.05 -3.54 -13.04
CA ASP A 15 -6.68 -3.86 -11.66
C ASP A 15 -6.13 -2.63 -10.92
N ASP A 16 -6.38 -2.58 -9.64
CA ASP A 16 -5.84 -1.56 -8.73
C ASP A 16 -5.41 -2.19 -7.41
N PHE A 17 -4.18 -1.91 -7.01
CA PHE A 17 -3.60 -2.46 -5.78
C PHE A 17 -4.38 -2.09 -4.52
N TYR A 18 -5.03 -0.95 -4.55
CA TYR A 18 -5.82 -0.50 -3.40
C TYR A 18 -7.11 -1.29 -3.26
N CYS A 19 -7.75 -1.56 -4.38
CA CYS A 19 -8.91 -2.44 -4.43
C CYS A 19 -8.54 -3.87 -3.99
N ASP A 20 -7.37 -4.37 -4.43
CA ASP A 20 -6.85 -5.67 -3.99
C ASP A 20 -6.67 -5.71 -2.47
N THR A 21 -6.06 -4.67 -1.87
CA THR A 21 -5.88 -4.55 -0.42
C THR A 21 -7.22 -4.60 0.33
N VAL A 22 -8.24 -3.90 -0.16
CA VAL A 22 -9.60 -3.93 0.43
C VAL A 22 -10.23 -5.32 0.33
N LEU A 23 -10.14 -5.96 -0.83
CA LEU A 23 -10.70 -7.30 -1.05
C LEU A 23 -10.00 -8.37 -0.21
N ASP A 24 -8.68 -8.30 -0.08
CA ASP A 24 -7.89 -9.19 0.78
C ASP A 24 -8.32 -9.03 2.24
N GLY A 25 -8.39 -7.79 2.74
CA GLY A 25 -8.82 -7.49 4.11
C GLY A 25 -10.23 -8.01 4.42
N LEU A 26 -11.18 -7.80 3.52
CA LEU A 26 -12.54 -8.34 3.69
C LEU A 26 -12.57 -9.88 3.70
N SER A 27 -11.70 -10.52 2.90
CA SER A 27 -11.61 -11.98 2.88
C SER A 27 -11.03 -12.55 4.18
N GLU A 28 -10.06 -11.84 4.78
CA GLU A 28 -9.49 -12.22 6.08
C GLU A 28 -10.50 -11.99 7.21
N LEU A 29 -11.19 -10.84 7.23
CA LEU A 29 -12.24 -10.54 8.19
C LEU A 29 -13.41 -11.55 8.13
N LYS A 30 -13.76 -12.04 6.93
CA LYS A 30 -14.79 -13.06 6.75
C LYS A 30 -14.48 -14.37 7.48
N LYS A 31 -13.20 -14.73 7.61
CA LYS A 31 -12.81 -15.95 8.35
C LYS A 31 -13.14 -15.86 9.83
N GLU A 32 -13.10 -14.65 10.41
CA GLU A 32 -13.37 -14.40 11.83
C GLU A 32 -14.83 -14.02 12.10
N HIS A 33 -15.46 -13.41 11.10
CA HIS A 33 -16.84 -12.96 11.17
C HIS A 33 -17.70 -13.69 10.13
N PRO A 34 -18.15 -14.93 10.41
CA PRO A 34 -18.93 -15.73 9.46
C PRO A 34 -20.21 -15.04 8.95
N GLY A 35 -20.81 -14.13 9.74
CA GLY A 35 -21.96 -13.31 9.36
C GLY A 35 -21.63 -12.17 8.37
N LEU A 36 -20.34 -11.87 8.13
CA LEU A 36 -19.97 -10.88 7.11
C LEU A 36 -20.16 -11.49 5.72
N GLU A 37 -20.97 -10.85 4.88
CA GLU A 37 -21.09 -11.17 3.45
C GLU A 37 -20.52 -9.99 2.64
N PHE A 38 -19.56 -10.26 1.76
CA PHE A 38 -19.10 -9.24 0.81
C PHE A 38 -19.12 -9.77 -0.61
N ARG A 39 -19.35 -8.86 -1.58
CA ARG A 39 -19.38 -9.16 -2.99
C ARG A 39 -18.73 -8.01 -3.79
N TYR A 40 -18.18 -8.35 -4.97
CA TYR A 40 -17.65 -7.41 -5.94
C TYR A 40 -18.02 -7.85 -7.37
N PRO A 41 -17.94 -6.95 -8.37
CA PRO A 41 -18.24 -7.31 -9.76
C PRO A 41 -17.18 -8.26 -10.34
N GLU A 42 -17.59 -9.38 -10.92
CA GLU A 42 -16.69 -10.43 -11.42
C GLU A 42 -15.79 -10.01 -12.59
N TYR A 43 -16.06 -8.88 -13.24
CA TYR A 43 -15.19 -8.35 -14.29
C TYR A 43 -13.88 -7.79 -13.76
N TYR A 44 -13.76 -7.55 -12.46
CA TYR A 44 -12.54 -7.03 -11.87
C TYR A 44 -11.40 -8.06 -11.93
N PRO A 45 -10.26 -7.72 -12.55
CA PRO A 45 -9.15 -8.66 -12.76
C PRO A 45 -8.24 -8.75 -11.55
N HIS A 46 -8.75 -9.27 -10.43
CA HIS A 46 -7.96 -9.40 -9.20
C HIS A 46 -6.91 -10.52 -9.28
N PRO A 47 -5.85 -10.47 -8.44
CA PRO A 47 -4.74 -11.43 -8.46
C PRO A 47 -4.92 -12.64 -7.55
N PHE A 48 -6.10 -12.87 -6.94
CA PHE A 48 -6.30 -13.90 -5.92
C PHE A 48 -6.67 -15.29 -6.47
N GLY A 49 -6.76 -15.43 -7.78
CA GLY A 49 -7.08 -16.70 -8.44
C GLY A 49 -8.58 -16.97 -8.62
N GLY A 50 -8.89 -18.04 -9.38
CA GLY A 50 -10.27 -18.36 -9.78
C GLY A 50 -11.22 -18.67 -8.62
N ASP A 51 -10.73 -19.32 -7.59
CA ASP A 51 -11.55 -19.68 -6.42
C ASP A 51 -12.07 -18.46 -5.66
N PHE A 52 -11.29 -17.39 -5.58
CA PHE A 52 -11.70 -16.14 -4.97
C PHE A 52 -12.85 -15.51 -5.77
N LYS A 53 -12.69 -15.45 -7.10
CA LYS A 53 -13.73 -14.96 -7.99
C LYS A 53 -15.01 -15.79 -7.89
N ALA A 54 -14.90 -17.12 -7.93
CA ALA A 54 -16.05 -18.02 -7.80
C ALA A 54 -16.80 -17.84 -6.48
N ARG A 55 -16.09 -17.50 -5.41
CA ARG A 55 -16.66 -17.32 -4.07
C ARG A 55 -17.32 -15.96 -3.86
N TYR A 56 -16.70 -14.87 -4.36
CA TYR A 56 -17.07 -13.50 -4.00
C TYR A 56 -17.48 -12.62 -5.18
N GLY A 57 -17.16 -13.02 -6.42
CA GLY A 57 -17.52 -12.30 -7.63
C GLY A 57 -18.99 -12.52 -8.01
N LEU A 58 -19.63 -11.48 -8.51
CA LEU A 58 -20.99 -11.55 -9.07
C LEU A 58 -21.01 -10.97 -10.48
N ALA A 59 -21.84 -11.54 -11.34
CA ALA A 59 -22.19 -10.93 -12.63
C ALA A 59 -22.75 -9.52 -12.41
N LYS A 60 -22.55 -8.62 -13.36
CA LYS A 60 -22.84 -7.19 -13.22
C LYS A 60 -24.26 -6.91 -12.69
N ASP A 61 -25.27 -7.52 -13.27
CA ASP A 61 -26.67 -7.26 -12.90
C ASP A 61 -26.98 -7.82 -11.50
N THR A 62 -26.46 -9.01 -11.19
CA THR A 62 -26.58 -9.60 -9.86
C THR A 62 -25.87 -8.76 -8.79
N PHE A 63 -24.71 -8.15 -9.13
CA PHE A 63 -24.02 -7.24 -8.24
C PHE A 63 -24.82 -5.96 -7.98
N VAL A 64 -25.52 -5.42 -8.99
CA VAL A 64 -26.42 -4.26 -8.82
C VAL A 64 -27.50 -4.56 -7.78
N GLU A 65 -28.14 -5.73 -7.88
CA GLU A 65 -29.19 -6.12 -6.93
C GLU A 65 -28.60 -6.34 -5.52
N PHE A 66 -27.42 -6.96 -5.43
CA PHE A 66 -26.72 -7.10 -4.16
C PHE A 66 -26.38 -5.74 -3.53
N ALA A 67 -25.84 -4.79 -4.33
CA ALA A 67 -25.45 -3.46 -3.89
C ALA A 67 -26.62 -2.63 -3.36
N ARG A 68 -27.83 -2.80 -3.95
CA ARG A 68 -29.05 -2.17 -3.42
C ARG A 68 -29.38 -2.62 -2.01
N GLN A 69 -29.16 -3.89 -1.73
CA GLN A 69 -29.47 -4.53 -0.44
C GLN A 69 -28.29 -4.49 0.56
N ALA A 70 -27.11 -4.09 0.14
CA ALA A 70 -25.94 -4.00 1.00
C ALA A 70 -26.12 -2.93 2.08
N ASP A 71 -25.60 -3.18 3.27
CA ASP A 71 -25.58 -2.23 4.38
C ASP A 71 -24.52 -1.15 4.15
N VAL A 72 -23.40 -1.53 3.51
CA VAL A 72 -22.29 -0.64 3.19
C VAL A 72 -21.82 -0.90 1.76
N LEU A 73 -21.53 0.19 1.05
CA LEU A 73 -20.81 0.16 -0.21
C LEU A 73 -19.40 0.73 0.00
N ILE A 74 -18.39 0.04 -0.48
CA ILE A 74 -17.01 0.54 -0.50
C ILE A 74 -16.67 0.92 -1.94
N LEU A 75 -16.59 2.22 -2.21
CA LEU A 75 -16.11 2.75 -3.48
C LEU A 75 -14.57 2.78 -3.41
N SER A 76 -13.96 1.70 -3.87
CA SER A 76 -12.51 1.55 -3.82
C SER A 76 -11.87 2.15 -5.07
N TYR A 77 -10.89 3.02 -4.85
CA TYR A 77 -10.17 3.77 -5.87
C TYR A 77 -10.89 5.02 -6.41
N GLY A 78 -12.13 4.92 -6.88
CA GLY A 78 -13.02 6.04 -7.23
C GLY A 78 -12.41 7.19 -8.05
N LYS A 79 -11.60 6.88 -9.07
CA LYS A 79 -10.97 7.89 -9.94
C LYS A 79 -11.69 8.08 -11.28
N TYR A 80 -12.62 7.20 -11.60
CA TYR A 80 -13.34 7.19 -12.87
C TYR A 80 -14.78 7.65 -12.70
N GLY A 81 -15.27 8.42 -13.67
CA GLY A 81 -16.64 8.90 -13.65
C GLY A 81 -17.66 7.77 -13.58
N THR A 82 -17.40 6.65 -14.25
CA THR A 82 -18.27 5.46 -14.24
C THR A 82 -18.47 4.86 -12.86
N ASP A 83 -17.45 4.94 -11.99
CA ASP A 83 -17.55 4.43 -10.61
C ASP A 83 -18.50 5.31 -9.79
N PHE A 84 -18.44 6.63 -9.98
CA PHE A 84 -19.34 7.60 -9.34
C PHE A 84 -20.76 7.48 -9.85
N GLU A 85 -20.95 7.34 -11.18
CA GLU A 85 -22.25 7.15 -11.81
C GLU A 85 -22.96 5.90 -11.29
N PHE A 86 -22.21 4.84 -10.99
CA PHE A 86 -22.77 3.63 -10.40
C PHE A 86 -23.45 3.93 -9.06
N VAL A 87 -22.77 4.64 -8.15
CA VAL A 87 -23.30 5.01 -6.84
C VAL A 87 -24.48 5.99 -6.96
N GLU A 88 -24.37 6.95 -7.89
CA GLU A 88 -25.42 7.93 -8.17
C GLU A 88 -26.70 7.24 -8.65
N ASN A 89 -26.58 6.30 -9.60
CA ASN A 89 -27.71 5.52 -10.14
C ASN A 89 -28.38 4.64 -9.08
N LEU A 90 -27.64 4.24 -8.03
CA LEU A 90 -28.20 3.52 -6.88
C LEU A 90 -28.81 4.45 -5.84
N ASN A 91 -28.57 5.76 -5.92
CA ASN A 91 -28.89 6.75 -4.89
C ASN A 91 -28.39 6.32 -3.49
N ALA A 92 -27.14 5.88 -3.39
CA ALA A 92 -26.62 5.15 -2.23
C ALA A 92 -25.42 5.84 -1.55
N TRP A 93 -25.28 7.17 -1.70
CA TRP A 93 -24.17 7.92 -1.11
C TRP A 93 -24.16 7.89 0.42
N ASP A 94 -25.31 7.80 1.05
CA ASP A 94 -25.48 7.75 2.50
C ASP A 94 -24.86 6.51 3.16
N LYS A 95 -24.73 5.42 2.41
CA LYS A 95 -24.10 4.17 2.84
C LYS A 95 -22.78 3.86 2.14
N THR A 96 -22.26 4.81 1.35
CA THR A 96 -21.01 4.62 0.60
C THR A 96 -19.79 5.15 1.36
N VAL A 97 -18.84 4.27 1.59
CA VAL A 97 -17.50 4.61 2.08
C VAL A 97 -16.59 4.84 0.88
N TYR A 98 -15.91 5.99 0.85
CA TYR A 98 -14.98 6.31 -0.22
C TYR A 98 -13.54 6.03 0.19
N VAL A 99 -12.84 5.22 -0.59
CA VAL A 99 -11.43 4.89 -0.42
C VAL A 99 -10.63 5.49 -1.55
N ASP A 100 -9.94 6.60 -1.28
CA ASP A 100 -9.16 7.36 -2.25
C ASP A 100 -7.72 6.84 -2.36
N GLY A 101 -7.43 6.05 -3.38
CA GLY A 101 -6.09 5.56 -3.71
C GLY A 101 -5.18 6.58 -4.39
N SER A 102 -5.50 7.88 -4.39
CA SER A 102 -4.72 8.90 -5.10
C SER A 102 -3.38 9.17 -4.43
N GLU A 103 -2.35 9.28 -5.26
CA GLU A 103 -1.00 9.68 -4.89
C GLU A 103 -0.80 11.17 -5.15
N ILE A 104 -0.27 11.89 -4.17
CA ILE A 104 0.09 13.31 -4.33
C ILE A 104 1.32 13.44 -5.22
N GLY A 105 2.27 12.53 -5.06
CA GLY A 105 3.54 12.53 -5.76
C GLY A 105 4.62 13.29 -4.99
N LYS A 106 5.80 12.67 -4.90
CA LYS A 106 6.96 13.17 -4.16
C LYS A 106 7.44 14.53 -4.62
N ASP A 107 7.48 14.75 -5.93
CA ASP A 107 7.97 16.01 -6.51
C ASP A 107 7.14 17.20 -6.04
N LYS A 108 5.83 17.02 -5.95
CA LYS A 108 4.91 18.03 -5.46
C LYS A 108 5.03 18.25 -3.96
N TRP A 109 5.18 17.15 -3.20
CA TRP A 109 5.35 17.23 -1.76
C TRP A 109 6.67 17.89 -1.35
N ARG A 110 7.73 17.78 -2.17
CA ARG A 110 9.03 18.41 -1.96
C ARG A 110 9.08 19.87 -2.40
N ASP A 111 8.11 20.33 -3.18
CA ASP A 111 7.97 21.74 -3.55
C ASP A 111 7.30 22.53 -2.40
N PRO A 112 7.97 23.47 -1.74
CA PRO A 112 7.42 24.20 -0.60
C PRO A 112 6.12 24.94 -0.90
N THR A 113 5.96 25.45 -2.12
CA THR A 113 4.76 26.18 -2.55
C THR A 113 3.59 25.21 -2.71
N LEU A 114 3.81 24.08 -3.40
CA LEU A 114 2.79 23.06 -3.56
C LEU A 114 2.48 22.35 -2.22
N GLN A 115 3.51 22.15 -1.39
CA GLN A 115 3.34 21.62 -0.05
C GLN A 115 2.36 22.47 0.77
N TYR A 116 2.56 23.80 0.78
CA TYR A 116 1.62 24.71 1.45
C TYR A 116 0.19 24.57 0.91
N GLN A 117 0.01 24.56 -0.42
CA GLN A 117 -1.30 24.42 -1.04
C GLN A 117 -1.97 23.06 -0.74
N ILE A 118 -1.18 21.98 -0.75
CA ILE A 118 -1.66 20.64 -0.37
C ILE A 118 -2.15 20.68 1.07
N ILE A 119 -1.38 21.26 1.90
CA ILE A 119 -1.60 21.41 3.32
C ILE A 119 -2.83 22.27 3.61
N SER A 120 -2.95 23.46 3.03
CA SER A 120 -4.13 24.34 3.20
C SER A 120 -5.40 23.79 2.53
N GLY A 121 -5.30 22.70 1.74
CA GLY A 121 -6.41 22.16 0.95
C GLY A 121 -6.75 23.00 -0.27
N GLU A 122 -5.89 23.92 -0.67
CA GLU A 122 -6.06 24.78 -1.86
C GLU A 122 -5.59 24.09 -3.14
N TYR A 123 -4.73 23.07 -3.01
CA TYR A 123 -4.22 22.29 -4.14
C TYR A 123 -5.35 21.57 -4.89
N LYS A 124 -5.43 21.81 -6.21
CA LYS A 124 -6.47 21.24 -7.09
C LYS A 124 -5.90 20.33 -8.17
N GLY A 125 -4.59 20.08 -8.13
CA GLY A 125 -3.93 19.25 -9.13
C GLY A 125 -4.16 17.75 -8.93
N ARG A 126 -3.54 16.94 -9.77
CA ARG A 126 -3.59 15.48 -9.68
C ARG A 126 -3.16 15.02 -8.29
N GLY A 127 -3.96 14.17 -7.68
CA GLY A 127 -3.75 13.66 -6.33
C GLY A 127 -4.32 14.56 -5.22
N ALA A 128 -5.01 15.66 -5.56
CA ALA A 128 -5.77 16.43 -4.57
C ALA A 128 -6.90 15.58 -3.96
N PRO A 129 -7.25 15.82 -2.68
CA PRO A 129 -8.42 15.19 -2.08
C PRO A 129 -9.71 15.53 -2.85
N ASN A 130 -10.57 14.54 -3.04
CA ASN A 130 -11.86 14.76 -3.67
C ASN A 130 -12.85 15.37 -2.67
N LYS A 131 -12.98 16.70 -2.72
CA LYS A 131 -13.86 17.44 -1.80
C LYS A 131 -15.35 17.13 -1.97
N GLU A 132 -15.76 16.72 -3.17
CA GLU A 132 -17.15 16.33 -3.42
C GLU A 132 -17.45 15.00 -2.70
N MET A 133 -16.60 14.00 -2.86
CA MET A 133 -16.75 12.72 -2.17
C MET A 133 -16.65 12.87 -0.64
N GLN A 134 -15.78 13.76 -0.18
CA GLN A 134 -15.70 14.10 1.24
C GLN A 134 -17.01 14.65 1.82
N LYS A 135 -17.82 15.31 0.98
CA LYS A 135 -19.15 15.81 1.38
C LYS A 135 -20.25 14.76 1.25
N LYS A 136 -20.22 13.96 0.18
CA LYS A 136 -21.26 12.96 -0.12
C LYS A 136 -21.16 11.71 0.76
N CYS A 137 -19.94 11.19 0.98
CA CYS A 137 -19.75 9.92 1.67
C CYS A 137 -19.69 10.07 3.20
N PRO A 138 -20.28 9.17 3.98
CA PRO A 138 -20.20 9.19 5.45
C PRO A 138 -18.75 9.04 5.96
N LEU A 139 -17.92 8.25 5.28
CA LEU A 139 -16.52 8.06 5.61
C LEU A 139 -15.66 8.26 4.34
N TYR A 140 -14.52 8.91 4.53
CA TYR A 140 -13.53 9.17 3.49
C TYR A 140 -12.15 8.72 3.96
N PHE A 141 -11.67 7.63 3.38
CA PHE A 141 -10.35 7.08 3.60
C PHE A 141 -9.39 7.51 2.50
N ARG A 142 -8.13 7.77 2.85
CA ARG A 142 -7.15 8.22 1.90
C ARG A 142 -5.79 7.55 2.10
N ARG A 143 -5.24 7.02 1.02
CA ARG A 143 -3.93 6.37 0.97
C ARG A 143 -2.81 7.29 1.41
N GLU A 144 -2.67 8.43 0.75
CA GLU A 144 -1.64 9.41 1.04
C GLU A 144 -2.27 10.65 1.68
N LYS A 145 -2.50 10.58 2.97
CA LYS A 145 -2.83 11.76 3.77
C LYS A 145 -1.51 12.39 4.23
N PRO A 146 -1.15 13.58 3.73
CA PRO A 146 0.07 14.24 4.13
C PRO A 146 0.05 14.53 5.63
N TYR A 147 1.16 14.25 6.26
CA TYR A 147 1.42 14.69 7.60
C TYR A 147 1.88 16.17 7.59
N ALA A 148 1.34 16.95 8.48
CA ALA A 148 1.80 18.31 8.72
C ALA A 148 1.89 18.54 10.22
N ASN A 149 3.10 18.76 10.69
CA ASN A 149 3.45 19.04 12.08
C ASN A 149 2.44 19.95 12.77
N GLY A 150 1.60 19.41 13.64
CA GLY A 150 0.74 20.15 14.57
C GLY A 150 -0.29 21.12 13.99
N ILE A 151 -0.04 21.60 12.76
CA ILE A 151 -0.88 22.63 12.11
C ILE A 151 -2.20 22.04 11.61
N TYR A 152 -2.28 20.72 11.48
CA TYR A 152 -3.43 20.03 10.88
C TYR A 152 -4.29 19.22 11.84
N GLY A 153 -3.74 18.74 12.94
CA GLY A 153 -4.51 17.98 13.94
C GLY A 153 -5.69 18.81 14.49
N GLU A 154 -5.46 20.08 14.70
CA GLU A 154 -6.49 20.99 15.24
C GLU A 154 -7.24 21.79 14.15
N ARG A 155 -6.58 22.24 13.07
CA ARG A 155 -7.24 23.04 12.02
C ARG A 155 -8.05 22.23 11.02
N SER A 156 -7.78 20.95 10.83
CA SER A 156 -8.71 20.10 10.04
C SER A 156 -10.06 19.91 10.75
N ARG A 157 -10.13 20.20 12.05
CA ARG A 157 -11.38 20.22 12.81
C ARG A 157 -12.11 21.57 12.78
N THR A 158 -11.45 22.69 12.43
CA THR A 158 -11.96 24.02 12.73
C THR A 158 -12.23 24.94 11.54
N THR A 159 -11.86 24.62 10.30
CA THR A 159 -11.95 25.60 9.20
C THR A 159 -12.92 25.30 8.07
N CYS A 160 -13.79 24.32 8.19
CA CYS A 160 -15.00 24.27 7.38
C CYS A 160 -16.21 24.24 8.34
N GLY A 161 -16.81 25.38 8.57
CA GLY A 161 -18.17 25.45 9.09
C GLY A 161 -19.05 24.54 8.22
N GLU A 162 -19.84 23.69 8.87
CA GLU A 162 -20.66 22.62 8.32
C GLU A 162 -19.91 21.33 8.01
N ARG A 163 -19.85 20.44 9.02
CA ARG A 163 -19.56 18.99 8.93
C ARG A 163 -18.44 18.60 7.94
N SER A 164 -17.24 19.13 8.10
CA SER A 164 -16.05 18.58 7.44
C SER A 164 -15.81 17.19 8.00
N ARG A 165 -16.19 16.18 7.24
CA ARG A 165 -15.92 14.77 7.61
C ARG A 165 -14.42 14.55 7.59
N THR A 166 -13.90 14.01 8.67
CA THR A 166 -12.47 13.79 8.85
C THR A 166 -11.98 12.82 7.78
N MET A 167 -10.91 13.21 7.08
CA MET A 167 -10.19 12.32 6.18
C MET A 167 -9.35 11.36 7.03
N ILE A 168 -9.58 10.06 6.86
CA ILE A 168 -8.93 9.00 7.63
C ILE A 168 -7.73 8.49 6.82
N PRO A 169 -6.50 8.44 7.38
CA PRO A 169 -5.38 7.80 6.71
C PRO A 169 -5.66 6.31 6.54
N PHE A 170 -5.38 5.80 5.35
CA PHE A 170 -5.58 4.40 5.01
C PHE A 170 -4.50 3.95 4.02
N PRO A 171 -3.28 3.67 4.49
CA PRO A 171 -2.18 3.19 3.65
C PRO A 171 -2.47 1.81 3.07
N LEU A 172 -1.66 1.37 2.12
CA LEU A 172 -1.59 -0.03 1.74
C LEU A 172 -1.23 -0.88 2.97
N GLY A 173 -1.57 -2.16 2.93
CA GLY A 173 -1.28 -3.11 4.01
C GLY A 173 -0.54 -4.35 3.50
N ILE A 174 -0.20 -5.23 4.43
CA ILE A 174 0.37 -6.53 4.13
C ILE A 174 -0.76 -7.47 3.73
N GLU A 175 -0.84 -7.77 2.43
CA GLU A 175 -1.82 -8.71 1.89
C GLU A 175 -1.40 -10.17 2.15
N SER A 176 -2.36 -11.04 2.36
CA SER A 176 -2.13 -12.47 2.64
C SER A 176 -1.27 -13.16 1.56
N ARG A 177 -1.44 -12.76 0.30
CA ARG A 177 -0.66 -13.30 -0.84
C ARG A 177 0.84 -12.95 -0.79
N PHE A 178 1.25 -11.87 -0.12
CA PHE A 178 2.66 -11.49 -0.01
C PHE A 178 3.45 -12.51 0.78
N MET A 179 2.81 -13.14 1.77
CA MET A 179 3.40 -14.10 2.69
C MET A 179 3.32 -15.56 2.22
N ARG A 180 2.79 -15.81 1.01
CA ARG A 180 2.51 -17.17 0.51
C ARG A 180 3.69 -18.14 0.59
N TYR A 181 4.91 -17.65 0.40
CA TYR A 181 6.14 -18.45 0.38
C TYR A 181 6.99 -18.26 1.65
N TYR A 182 6.55 -17.42 2.57
CA TYR A 182 7.23 -17.24 3.84
C TYR A 182 6.92 -18.43 4.77
N GLU A 183 7.98 -19.04 5.28
CA GLU A 183 7.93 -20.15 6.23
C GLU A 183 8.70 -19.73 7.50
N PRO A 184 8.03 -19.63 8.67
CA PRO A 184 8.72 -19.35 9.93
C PRO A 184 9.87 -20.33 10.19
N GLY A 185 11.01 -19.82 10.66
CA GLY A 185 12.20 -20.64 10.94
C GLY A 185 13.02 -21.07 9.70
N LYS A 186 12.53 -20.85 8.49
CA LYS A 186 13.29 -21.14 7.28
C LYS A 186 14.42 -20.14 7.09
N LYS A 187 15.66 -20.66 6.97
CA LYS A 187 16.86 -19.84 6.77
C LYS A 187 16.79 -19.05 5.47
N LYS A 188 17.00 -17.74 5.56
CA LYS A 188 17.12 -16.84 4.40
C LYS A 188 18.54 -16.88 3.83
N ASP A 189 18.66 -17.06 2.52
CA ASP A 189 19.94 -17.26 1.81
C ASP A 189 20.33 -16.07 0.92
N ILE A 190 19.49 -15.04 0.81
CA ILE A 190 19.77 -13.79 0.09
C ILE A 190 19.95 -12.69 1.12
N ASP A 191 21.13 -12.03 1.14
CA ASP A 191 21.38 -10.97 2.12
C ASP A 191 20.66 -9.68 1.76
N PHE A 192 20.73 -9.24 0.50
CA PHE A 192 20.08 -8.02 0.02
C PHE A 192 19.28 -8.27 -1.27
N SER A 193 18.10 -7.70 -1.35
CA SER A 193 17.33 -7.68 -2.61
C SER A 193 16.82 -6.28 -2.95
N ALA A 194 17.03 -5.88 -4.23
CA ALA A 194 16.49 -4.64 -4.79
C ALA A 194 15.73 -4.96 -6.09
N MET A 195 14.41 -5.06 -5.98
CA MET A 195 13.52 -5.42 -7.09
C MET A 195 12.51 -4.33 -7.35
N PHE A 196 12.63 -3.63 -8.47
CA PHE A 196 11.72 -2.53 -8.84
C PHE A 196 10.98 -2.84 -10.13
N GLY A 197 9.67 -2.56 -10.18
CA GLY A 197 8.86 -2.78 -11.37
C GLY A 197 9.21 -1.85 -12.54
N GLN A 198 9.96 -0.77 -12.28
CA GLN A 198 10.54 0.13 -13.26
C GLN A 198 11.60 1.03 -12.59
N GLU A 199 12.59 1.48 -13.33
CA GLU A 199 13.74 2.27 -12.84
C GLU A 199 13.95 3.60 -13.58
N LEU A 200 13.10 3.90 -14.56
CA LEU A 200 13.21 5.14 -15.32
C LEU A 200 12.57 6.33 -14.61
N TYR A 201 11.64 6.05 -13.69
CA TYR A 201 11.00 7.07 -12.86
C TYR A 201 10.48 6.46 -11.55
N PRO A 202 10.95 6.97 -10.38
CA PRO A 202 12.06 7.92 -10.23
C PRO A 202 13.42 7.24 -10.44
N LEU A 203 14.40 7.99 -10.93
CA LEU A 203 15.78 7.50 -11.15
C LEU A 203 16.46 7.01 -9.87
N THR A 204 16.01 7.47 -8.70
CA THR A 204 16.48 6.97 -7.39
C THR A 204 16.39 5.45 -7.28
N ARG A 205 15.42 4.80 -7.90
CA ARG A 205 15.32 3.32 -7.93
C ARG A 205 16.54 2.67 -8.59
N ARG A 206 16.97 3.22 -9.71
CA ARG A 206 18.15 2.75 -10.41
C ARG A 206 19.40 2.94 -9.57
N TYR A 207 19.58 4.12 -8.99
CA TYR A 207 20.76 4.41 -8.17
C TYR A 207 20.80 3.57 -6.90
N THR A 208 19.72 3.40 -6.20
CA THR A 208 19.69 2.53 -5.00
C THR A 208 19.99 1.06 -5.35
N ARG A 209 19.52 0.56 -6.51
CA ARG A 209 19.91 -0.78 -6.98
C ARG A 209 21.41 -0.87 -7.26
N GLU A 210 21.96 0.08 -8.04
CA GLU A 210 23.38 0.09 -8.42
C GLU A 210 24.28 0.20 -7.18
N LEU A 211 23.95 1.03 -6.22
CA LEU A 211 24.66 1.15 -4.95
C LEU A 211 24.57 -0.14 -4.13
N THR A 212 23.41 -0.78 -4.08
CA THR A 212 23.25 -2.07 -3.39
C THR A 212 24.12 -3.16 -4.04
N GLU A 213 24.13 -3.27 -5.37
CA GLU A 213 24.99 -4.21 -6.12
C GLU A 213 26.48 -3.97 -5.81
N ALA A 214 26.91 -2.71 -5.86
CA ALA A 214 28.29 -2.33 -5.58
C ALA A 214 28.70 -2.65 -4.13
N PHE A 215 27.83 -2.29 -3.18
CA PHE A 215 28.03 -2.58 -1.76
C PHE A 215 28.15 -4.08 -1.49
N CYS A 216 27.22 -4.88 -2.00
CA CYS A 216 27.24 -6.33 -1.83
C CYS A 216 28.49 -6.98 -2.43
N LYS A 217 28.87 -6.57 -3.65
CA LYS A 217 30.08 -7.04 -4.30
C LYS A 217 31.36 -6.74 -3.47
N LYS A 218 31.47 -5.50 -2.96
CA LYS A 218 32.59 -5.06 -2.12
C LYS A 218 32.70 -5.87 -0.83
N ASN A 219 31.56 -6.22 -0.25
CA ASN A 219 31.45 -6.78 1.10
C ASN A 219 31.20 -8.29 1.13
N GLY A 220 31.09 -8.97 -0.02
CA GLY A 220 30.86 -10.41 -0.11
C GLY A 220 29.46 -10.87 0.28
N PHE A 221 28.45 -9.99 0.20
CA PHE A 221 27.06 -10.35 0.46
C PHE A 221 26.39 -10.96 -0.78
N VAL A 222 25.45 -11.89 -0.54
CA VAL A 222 24.59 -12.45 -1.58
C VAL A 222 23.54 -11.42 -1.94
N CYS A 223 23.52 -10.98 -3.19
CA CYS A 223 22.64 -9.93 -3.67
C CYS A 223 21.72 -10.43 -4.79
N HIS A 224 20.43 -10.13 -4.68
CA HIS A 224 19.48 -10.34 -5.76
C HIS A 224 18.92 -9.00 -6.24
N THR A 225 19.13 -8.69 -7.52
CA THR A 225 18.65 -7.45 -8.12
C THR A 225 18.03 -7.71 -9.48
N GLU A 226 17.06 -6.87 -9.84
CA GLU A 226 16.40 -6.93 -11.14
C GLU A 226 16.65 -5.63 -11.91
N LYS A 227 17.15 -5.77 -13.13
CA LYS A 227 17.25 -4.66 -14.08
C LYS A 227 15.97 -4.60 -14.92
N THR A 228 15.12 -3.65 -14.62
CA THR A 228 13.86 -3.49 -15.35
C THR A 228 14.00 -2.40 -16.40
N TYR A 229 14.42 -2.79 -17.60
CA TYR A 229 14.30 -1.93 -18.77
C TYR A 229 12.90 -2.12 -19.35
N ARG A 230 11.97 -1.24 -19.07
CA ARG A 230 10.72 -1.16 -19.84
C ARG A 230 11.07 -0.58 -21.22
N LEU A 231 11.34 -1.44 -22.17
CA LEU A 231 11.08 -1.08 -23.55
C LEU A 231 9.56 -0.85 -23.69
N PRO A 232 9.11 0.20 -24.40
CA PRO A 232 7.68 0.56 -24.50
C PRO A 232 6.76 -0.57 -24.98
N LEU A 233 7.33 -1.63 -25.57
CA LEU A 233 6.64 -2.78 -26.15
C LEU A 233 6.52 -3.98 -25.19
N ILE A 234 7.20 -3.99 -24.05
CA ILE A 234 7.16 -5.12 -23.10
C ILE A 234 6.30 -4.74 -21.92
N LYS A 235 5.03 -5.20 -21.93
CA LYS A 235 4.03 -4.91 -20.90
C LYS A 235 4.24 -5.61 -19.55
N ARG A 236 5.19 -6.53 -19.44
CA ARG A 236 5.44 -7.32 -18.21
C ARG A 236 6.88 -7.14 -17.75
N GLY A 237 7.06 -6.95 -16.44
CA GLY A 237 8.36 -7.04 -15.79
C GLY A 237 8.93 -8.48 -15.90
N PRO A 238 10.21 -8.68 -15.58
CA PRO A 238 10.90 -9.99 -15.79
C PRO A 238 10.32 -11.11 -14.93
N TYR A 239 9.60 -10.81 -13.85
CA TYR A 239 9.03 -11.82 -12.97
C TYR A 239 7.51 -11.70 -12.82
N SER A 240 6.86 -12.87 -12.64
CA SER A 240 5.50 -12.90 -12.11
C SER A 240 5.48 -12.39 -10.66
N PRO A 241 4.34 -11.89 -10.15
CA PRO A 241 4.22 -11.54 -8.75
C PRO A 241 4.64 -12.66 -7.80
N GLU A 242 4.30 -13.92 -8.12
CA GLU A 242 4.65 -15.11 -7.35
C GLU A 242 6.16 -15.27 -7.20
N LYS A 243 6.92 -15.08 -8.29
CA LYS A 243 8.38 -15.16 -8.26
C LYS A 243 8.99 -14.09 -7.36
N SER A 244 8.41 -12.89 -7.36
CA SER A 244 8.85 -11.82 -6.46
C SER A 244 8.62 -12.19 -5.00
N TYR A 245 7.46 -12.78 -4.66
CA TYR A 245 7.17 -13.21 -3.27
C TYR A 245 8.12 -14.34 -2.82
N GLU A 246 8.43 -15.29 -3.70
CA GLU A 246 9.39 -16.35 -3.42
C GLU A 246 10.79 -15.79 -3.09
N ILE A 247 11.24 -14.76 -3.82
CA ILE A 247 12.51 -14.08 -3.56
C ILE A 247 12.47 -13.32 -2.24
N TRP A 248 11.38 -12.59 -1.94
CA TRP A 248 11.25 -11.90 -0.66
C TRP A 248 11.28 -12.86 0.53
N ALA A 249 10.64 -14.02 0.42
CA ALA A 249 10.66 -15.04 1.48
C ALA A 249 12.07 -15.53 1.82
N ARG A 250 13.03 -15.46 0.87
CA ARG A 250 14.42 -15.84 1.02
C ARG A 250 15.36 -14.68 1.35
N THR A 251 14.86 -13.45 1.38
CA THR A 251 15.65 -12.22 1.53
C THR A 251 15.72 -11.78 2.99
N LYS A 252 16.94 -11.43 3.49
CA LYS A 252 17.14 -10.83 4.80
C LYS A 252 16.81 -9.33 4.79
N VAL A 253 17.31 -8.59 3.78
CA VAL A 253 17.17 -7.13 3.67
C VAL A 253 16.55 -6.76 2.33
N GLY A 254 15.36 -6.16 2.36
CA GLY A 254 14.72 -5.62 1.18
C GLY A 254 14.98 -4.12 1.01
N ILE A 255 15.22 -3.68 -0.22
CA ILE A 255 15.37 -2.26 -0.57
C ILE A 255 14.05 -1.74 -1.12
N CYS A 256 13.53 -0.68 -0.50
CA CYS A 256 12.32 -0.02 -0.91
C CYS A 256 12.55 1.46 -1.23
N THR A 257 12.55 1.79 -2.51
CA THR A 257 12.51 3.17 -2.98
C THR A 257 11.12 3.47 -3.51
N GLY A 258 10.52 4.53 -3.04
CA GLY A 258 9.17 4.91 -3.45
C GLY A 258 9.02 5.04 -4.96
N ALA A 259 7.77 5.03 -5.42
CA ALA A 259 7.39 5.24 -6.82
C ALA A 259 7.09 6.74 -7.10
N ALA A 260 6.02 7.02 -7.81
CA ALA A 260 5.47 8.36 -7.91
C ALA A 260 4.99 8.87 -6.53
N GLY A 261 4.41 8.00 -5.71
CA GLY A 261 4.03 8.24 -4.33
C GLY A 261 5.01 7.66 -3.31
N TYR A 262 4.74 7.94 -2.05
CA TYR A 262 5.51 7.46 -0.90
C TYR A 262 5.08 6.05 -0.47
N ASP A 263 3.77 5.79 -0.43
CA ASP A 263 3.22 4.50 -0.03
C ASP A 263 3.38 3.49 -1.17
N SER A 264 4.36 2.64 -1.06
CA SER A 264 4.71 1.66 -2.07
C SER A 264 4.31 0.26 -1.64
N ARG A 265 3.59 -0.47 -2.49
CA ARG A 265 3.29 -1.88 -2.29
C ARG A 265 4.54 -2.71 -1.94
N ARG A 266 5.70 -2.36 -2.50
CA ARG A 266 6.98 -3.02 -2.24
C ARG A 266 7.37 -2.98 -0.77
N PHE A 267 7.06 -1.89 -0.06
CA PHE A 267 7.29 -1.75 1.36
C PHE A 267 6.58 -2.86 2.16
N TRP A 268 5.32 -3.08 1.84
CA TRP A 268 4.48 -4.07 2.51
C TRP A 268 4.81 -5.52 2.11
N GLU A 269 5.21 -5.74 0.85
CA GLU A 269 5.71 -7.06 0.39
C GLU A 269 6.97 -7.48 1.18
N ILE A 270 7.90 -6.56 1.39
CA ILE A 270 9.13 -6.80 2.15
C ILE A 270 8.81 -7.11 3.61
N LEU A 271 8.03 -6.26 4.26
CA LEU A 271 7.65 -6.45 5.66
C LEU A 271 6.85 -7.74 5.86
N GLY A 272 5.93 -8.06 4.96
CA GLY A 272 5.12 -9.28 4.99
C GLY A 272 5.95 -10.58 4.89
N ASN A 273 7.20 -10.48 4.43
CA ASN A 273 8.12 -11.62 4.39
C ASN A 273 9.15 -11.62 5.52
N ASN A 274 8.87 -10.95 6.63
CA ASN A 274 9.75 -10.88 7.80
C ASN A 274 11.18 -10.43 7.45
N CYS A 275 11.32 -9.45 6.54
CA CYS A 275 12.61 -8.88 6.18
C CYS A 275 12.94 -7.64 7.02
N LEU A 276 14.23 -7.35 7.16
CA LEU A 276 14.69 -5.98 7.40
C LEU A 276 14.43 -5.16 6.14
N ILE A 277 14.23 -3.86 6.28
CA ILE A 277 13.96 -2.99 5.15
C ILE A 277 14.78 -1.70 5.22
N ILE A 278 15.46 -1.37 4.12
CA ILE A 278 16.01 -0.03 3.90
C ILE A 278 15.04 0.70 2.99
N ALA A 279 14.30 1.67 3.55
CA ALA A 279 13.21 2.34 2.86
C ALA A 279 13.46 3.84 2.71
N GLU A 280 13.07 4.39 1.57
CA GLU A 280 12.95 5.84 1.46
C GLU A 280 11.89 6.33 2.46
N ARG A 281 12.22 7.39 3.20
CA ARG A 281 11.37 7.91 4.28
C ARG A 281 9.96 8.18 3.77
N ILE A 282 8.99 7.70 4.53
CA ILE A 282 7.56 7.86 4.25
C ILE A 282 7.02 8.96 5.15
N ASP A 283 6.81 10.16 4.59
CA ASP A 283 6.30 11.34 5.32
C ASP A 283 4.76 11.41 5.31
N LEU A 284 4.09 10.26 5.39
CA LEU A 284 2.63 10.16 5.29
C LEU A 284 1.96 9.79 6.62
N TYR A 285 2.75 9.37 7.59
CA TYR A 285 2.27 8.96 8.90
C TYR A 285 2.55 10.05 9.93
N GLU A 286 1.67 10.17 10.89
CA GLU A 286 1.89 11.08 12.01
C GLU A 286 3.16 10.69 12.76
N PRO A 287 4.06 11.63 13.12
CA PRO A 287 5.33 11.30 13.80
C PRO A 287 5.13 10.58 15.13
N ASP A 288 4.03 10.88 15.81
CA ASP A 288 3.65 10.24 17.06
C ASP A 288 2.96 8.88 16.86
N SER A 289 2.68 8.50 15.59
CA SER A 289 2.21 7.17 15.32
C SER A 289 3.39 6.20 15.38
N ASP A 290 3.33 5.22 16.27
CA ASP A 290 4.27 4.09 16.31
C ASP A 290 4.21 3.20 15.08
N ALA A 291 3.47 3.61 14.05
CA ALA A 291 3.16 2.82 12.87
C ALA A 291 4.40 2.30 12.15
N LEU A 292 5.48 3.08 12.10
CA LEU A 292 6.74 2.70 11.46
C LEU A 292 7.93 2.68 12.43
N ASN A 293 7.69 2.72 13.73
CA ASN A 293 8.74 2.67 14.75
C ASN A 293 9.14 1.23 15.08
N PHE A 294 9.68 0.54 14.09
CA PHE A 294 10.18 -0.83 14.22
C PHE A 294 11.70 -0.89 13.99
N LYS A 295 12.40 -1.71 14.76
CA LYS A 295 13.87 -1.87 14.68
C LYS A 295 14.35 -2.33 13.31
N ARG A 296 13.50 -3.02 12.56
CA ARG A 296 13.79 -3.53 11.21
C ARG A 296 13.66 -2.50 10.10
N ILE A 297 13.14 -1.28 10.38
CA ILE A 297 12.90 -0.25 9.38
C ILE A 297 14.00 0.79 9.43
N PHE A 298 14.88 0.79 8.44
CA PHE A 298 15.98 1.72 8.26
C PHE A 298 15.59 2.75 7.19
N GLN A 299 15.30 3.97 7.62
CA GLN A 299 14.84 5.02 6.70
C GLN A 299 16.01 5.85 6.16
N TYR A 300 15.90 6.28 4.90
CA TYR A 300 16.83 7.21 4.27
C TYR A 300 16.10 8.35 3.57
N ASN A 301 16.72 9.54 3.52
CA ASN A 301 16.17 10.74 2.90
C ASN A 301 16.81 11.03 1.52
N ASN A 302 18.05 10.61 1.33
CA ASN A 302 18.83 10.84 0.12
C ASN A 302 19.83 9.68 -0.10
N LEU A 303 20.59 9.70 -1.18
CA LEU A 303 21.51 8.62 -1.52
C LEU A 303 22.69 8.48 -0.55
N TYR A 304 23.14 9.56 0.12
CA TYR A 304 24.18 9.47 1.17
C TYR A 304 23.63 8.76 2.41
N ASP A 305 22.42 9.10 2.83
CA ASP A 305 21.76 8.38 3.92
C ASP A 305 21.54 6.91 3.54
N PHE A 306 21.23 6.63 2.28
CA PHE A 306 21.06 5.26 1.79
C PHE A 306 22.35 4.43 1.91
N GLU A 307 23.49 4.98 1.48
CA GLU A 307 24.79 4.33 1.62
C GLU A 307 25.15 4.09 3.10
N TYR A 308 24.88 5.08 3.96
CA TYR A 308 25.06 4.93 5.42
C TYR A 308 24.18 3.80 5.98
N GLN A 309 22.91 3.69 5.56
CA GLN A 309 22.04 2.60 6.00
C GLN A 309 22.52 1.23 5.46
N LEU A 310 23.07 1.15 4.25
CA LEU A 310 23.67 -0.07 3.74
C LEU A 310 24.83 -0.56 4.62
N GLU A 311 25.75 0.33 5.01
CA GLU A 311 26.87 0.00 5.91
C GLU A 311 26.35 -0.46 7.28
N LYS A 312 25.44 0.30 7.89
CA LYS A 312 24.85 0.00 9.20
C LYS A 312 24.14 -1.37 9.22
N VAL A 313 23.33 -1.66 8.20
CA VAL A 313 22.62 -2.94 8.08
C VAL A 313 23.58 -4.07 7.73
N GLY A 314 24.60 -3.80 6.92
CA GLY A 314 25.66 -4.77 6.62
C GLY A 314 26.46 -5.20 7.87
N GLU A 315 26.78 -4.26 8.76
CA GLU A 315 27.40 -4.56 10.05
C GLU A 315 26.48 -5.39 10.94
N PHE A 316 25.21 -5.04 11.00
CA PHE A 316 24.20 -5.81 11.74
C PHE A 316 24.09 -7.25 11.23
N LEU A 317 24.08 -7.45 9.90
CA LEU A 317 24.04 -8.80 9.32
C LEU A 317 25.25 -9.67 9.70
N ARG A 318 26.43 -9.05 9.90
CA ARG A 318 27.65 -9.79 10.29
C ARG A 318 27.73 -10.12 11.77
N SER A 319 27.21 -9.24 12.63
CA SER A 319 27.47 -9.28 14.07
C SER A 319 26.27 -9.61 14.93
N GLY A 320 25.04 -9.35 14.46
CA GLY A 320 23.89 -9.42 15.33
C GLY A 320 22.60 -9.91 14.67
N TYR A 321 22.61 -10.29 13.37
CA TYR A 321 21.39 -10.77 12.73
C TYR A 321 20.99 -12.15 13.23
N ASN A 322 19.83 -12.21 13.85
CA ASN A 322 19.13 -13.45 14.14
C ASN A 322 17.68 -13.31 13.70
N GLN A 323 17.21 -14.22 12.86
CA GLN A 323 15.83 -14.18 12.34
C GLN A 323 14.80 -14.43 13.45
N GLU A 324 15.13 -15.25 14.44
CA GLU A 324 14.24 -15.59 15.56
C GLU A 324 13.99 -14.38 16.46
N ASP A 325 15.01 -13.55 16.70
CA ASP A 325 14.90 -12.32 17.51
C ASP A 325 13.98 -11.26 16.87
N LEU A 326 13.73 -11.39 15.58
CA LEU A 326 12.85 -10.50 14.83
C LEU A 326 11.39 -11.01 14.77
N GLU A 327 11.11 -12.21 15.24
CA GLU A 327 9.78 -12.83 15.06
C GLU A 327 8.72 -12.12 15.89
N GLU A 328 8.99 -11.76 17.13
CA GLU A 328 8.04 -11.03 17.97
C GLU A 328 7.63 -9.69 17.35
N GLU A 329 8.60 -8.91 16.87
CA GLU A 329 8.35 -7.65 16.16
C GLU A 329 7.58 -7.88 14.86
N TYR A 330 7.85 -8.98 14.14
CA TYR A 330 7.12 -9.33 12.94
C TYR A 330 5.63 -9.62 13.22
N GLN A 331 5.33 -10.34 14.29
CA GLN A 331 3.94 -10.58 14.69
C GLN A 331 3.21 -9.28 15.05
N GLU A 332 3.91 -8.34 15.69
CA GLU A 332 3.34 -7.02 15.97
C GLU A 332 3.10 -6.20 14.70
N ILE A 333 4.00 -6.30 13.70
CA ILE A 333 3.80 -5.69 12.38
C ILE A 333 2.57 -6.28 11.69
N LEU A 334 2.42 -7.59 11.67
CA LEU A 334 1.24 -8.24 11.07
C LEU A 334 -0.05 -7.84 11.76
N LYS A 335 -0.04 -7.74 13.09
CA LYS A 335 -1.20 -7.30 13.87
C LYS A 335 -1.63 -5.87 13.54
N ARG A 336 -0.68 -4.97 13.27
CA ARG A 336 -0.98 -3.54 13.02
C ARG A 336 -1.17 -3.20 11.54
N HIS A 337 -0.55 -3.96 10.64
CA HIS A 337 -0.39 -3.57 9.25
C HIS A 337 -0.81 -4.63 8.22
N SER A 338 -1.34 -5.78 8.65
CA SER A 338 -2.01 -6.65 7.70
C SER A 338 -3.30 -5.99 7.20
N THR A 339 -3.77 -6.41 6.04
CA THR A 339 -5.06 -5.94 5.48
C THR A 339 -6.26 -6.23 6.39
N ARG A 340 -6.08 -7.08 7.38
CA ARG A 340 -7.05 -7.41 8.42
C ARG A 340 -7.10 -6.34 9.54
N ALA A 341 -5.99 -5.63 9.80
CA ALA A 341 -5.91 -4.62 10.86
C ALA A 341 -6.78 -3.41 10.56
#